data_6fea532b859531e1d6e80e5c7d85cfea
#
_entry.id   6fea532b859531e1d6e80e5c7d85cfea
#
_cell.length_a   1.000
_cell.length_b   1.000
_cell.length_c   1.000
_cell.angle_alpha   90.00
_cell.angle_beta   90.00
_cell.angle_gamma   90.00
#
_symmetry.space_group_name_H-M   'P 1'
#
loop_
_entity.id
_entity.type
_entity.pdbx_description
1 polymer ?
#
loop_
_entity_poly.entity_id
_entity_poly.type
_entity_poly.pdbx_seq_one_letter_code
_entity_poly.pdbx_strand_id
1 'polypeptide(L)'
;MNSADIAAKYQKTYYMPPEVTYDWVKKDSITKPPIWCSVDLRDGNQALIDPMSLEDKLEFFKLLVKIGFREIEVGFPASSDTEYNFIRALIERDMIPNDVTIQVLTQAREHIIRKTFEAVKGAPHAVIHLYNSTSVEQREQVFKKDKEAIKKLAVDGAQMLKNLADETEGNFTFE
;
A
#
# COMPACT_ATOMS: atom_id res chain seq x y z
N MET A 1 -31.10 2.26 -18.71
CA MET A 1 -30.29 3.49 -18.78
C MET A 1 -29.21 3.23 -19.81
N ASN A 2 -29.16 4.01 -20.89
CA ASN A 2 -28.20 3.81 -21.98
C ASN A 2 -26.80 4.26 -21.54
N SER A 3 -25.73 3.61 -22.00
CA SER A 3 -24.33 3.98 -21.68
C SER A 3 -23.99 5.44 -22.02
N ALA A 4 -24.62 5.99 -23.05
CA ALA A 4 -24.50 7.40 -23.43
C ALA A 4 -25.06 8.35 -22.35
N ASP A 5 -26.15 7.95 -21.67
CA ASP A 5 -26.75 8.75 -20.58
C ASP A 5 -25.89 8.77 -19.33
N ILE A 6 -25.12 7.69 -19.10
CA ILE A 6 -24.16 7.61 -17.99
C ILE A 6 -22.96 8.52 -18.27
N ALA A 7 -22.43 8.47 -19.47
CA ALA A 7 -21.29 9.30 -19.88
C ALA A 7 -21.61 10.81 -19.83
N ALA A 8 -22.84 11.20 -20.14
CA ALA A 8 -23.29 12.59 -20.07
C ALA A 8 -23.32 13.19 -18.65
N LYS A 9 -23.32 12.34 -17.61
CA LYS A 9 -23.24 12.80 -16.21
C LYS A 9 -21.84 13.32 -15.83
N TYR A 10 -20.83 12.91 -16.58
CA TYR A 10 -19.45 13.27 -16.28
C TYR A 10 -18.99 14.32 -17.29
N GLN A 11 -19.00 15.56 -16.87
CA GLN A 11 -18.43 16.65 -17.69
C GLN A 11 -16.91 16.50 -17.68
N LYS A 12 -16.28 16.60 -18.84
CA LYS A 12 -14.81 16.78 -18.92
C LYS A 12 -14.46 18.12 -18.28
N THR A 13 -13.93 18.05 -17.07
CA THR A 13 -13.32 19.21 -16.44
C THR A 13 -11.85 19.23 -16.81
N TYR A 14 -11.40 20.35 -17.35
CA TYR A 14 -9.98 20.56 -17.56
C TYR A 14 -9.32 20.86 -16.20
N TYR A 15 -8.46 19.97 -15.76
CA TYR A 15 -7.63 20.20 -14.59
C TYR A 15 -6.26 20.71 -15.06
N MET A 16 -5.92 21.93 -14.66
CA MET A 16 -4.56 22.43 -14.84
C MET A 16 -3.68 21.83 -13.73
N PRO A 17 -2.75 20.92 -14.05
CA PRO A 17 -1.85 20.41 -13.03
C PRO A 17 -1.00 21.56 -12.46
N PRO A 18 -0.63 21.53 -11.17
CA PRO A 18 0.33 22.47 -10.63
C PRO A 18 1.65 22.41 -11.43
N GLU A 19 2.49 23.43 -11.34
CA GLU A 19 3.71 23.63 -12.15
C GLU A 19 4.77 22.51 -12.07
N VAL A 20 4.40 21.33 -11.62
CA VAL A 20 5.27 20.16 -11.58
C VAL A 20 5.07 19.36 -12.86
N THR A 21 5.99 19.48 -13.80
CA THR A 21 5.92 18.79 -15.09
C THR A 21 6.71 17.49 -15.07
N TYR A 22 6.08 16.42 -14.63
CA TYR A 22 6.59 15.08 -14.89
C TYR A 22 6.23 14.64 -16.31
N ASP A 23 7.11 13.92 -16.99
CA ASP A 23 6.88 13.48 -18.36
C ASP A 23 5.64 12.61 -18.54
N TRP A 24 5.26 11.86 -17.49
CA TRP A 24 4.04 11.03 -17.52
C TRP A 24 2.76 11.87 -17.58
N VAL A 25 2.74 13.10 -17.06
CA VAL A 25 1.57 14.01 -17.11
C VAL A 25 1.29 14.48 -18.54
N LYS A 26 2.32 14.49 -19.40
CA LYS A 26 2.22 14.92 -20.81
C LYS A 26 1.69 13.83 -21.75
N LYS A 27 1.51 12.61 -21.26
CA LYS A 27 1.03 11.49 -22.08
C LYS A 27 -0.49 11.54 -22.20
N ASP A 28 -1.00 11.45 -23.41
CA ASP A 28 -2.44 11.40 -23.69
C ASP A 28 -3.04 10.01 -23.39
N SER A 29 -2.20 8.99 -23.31
CA SER A 29 -2.61 7.61 -23.05
C SER A 29 -1.50 6.79 -22.41
N ILE A 30 -1.89 5.73 -21.70
CA ILE A 30 -0.96 4.69 -21.23
C ILE A 30 -0.66 3.73 -22.38
N THR A 31 0.62 3.45 -22.59
CA THR A 31 1.12 2.55 -23.66
C THR A 31 1.39 1.13 -23.21
N LYS A 32 1.37 0.88 -21.89
CA LYS A 32 1.53 -0.43 -21.27
C LYS A 32 0.40 -0.63 -20.25
N PRO A 33 -0.18 -1.83 -20.15
CA PRO A 33 -1.17 -2.11 -19.13
C PRO A 33 -0.56 -1.90 -17.73
N PRO A 34 -1.32 -1.35 -16.76
CA PRO A 34 -0.87 -1.27 -15.38
C PRO A 34 -0.77 -2.66 -14.75
N ILE A 35 0.07 -2.80 -13.76
CA ILE A 35 0.06 -3.96 -12.87
C ILE A 35 -1.15 -3.82 -11.94
N TRP A 36 -1.95 -4.88 -11.84
CA TRP A 36 -3.09 -4.90 -10.93
C TRP A 36 -2.64 -5.36 -9.54
N CYS A 37 -2.84 -4.50 -8.55
CA CYS A 37 -2.68 -4.85 -7.14
C CYS A 37 -4.04 -5.19 -6.54
N SER A 38 -4.19 -6.37 -5.93
CA SER A 38 -5.36 -6.69 -5.11
C SER A 38 -5.21 -6.05 -3.73
N VAL A 39 -6.23 -5.32 -3.30
CA VAL A 39 -6.30 -4.72 -1.96
C VAL A 39 -7.34 -5.39 -1.05
N ASP A 40 -7.88 -6.53 -1.48
CA ASP A 40 -8.96 -7.24 -0.79
C ASP A 40 -8.55 -7.67 0.63
N LEU A 41 -7.33 -8.17 0.79
CA LEU A 41 -6.81 -8.65 2.09
C LEU A 41 -6.46 -7.54 3.08
N ARG A 42 -6.28 -6.30 2.60
CA ARG A 42 -6.05 -5.14 3.47
C ARG A 42 -7.28 -4.26 3.56
N ASP A 43 -7.61 -3.51 2.52
CA ASP A 43 -8.69 -2.52 2.53
C ASP A 43 -10.07 -3.19 2.52
N GLY A 44 -10.23 -4.24 1.72
CA GLY A 44 -11.44 -5.06 1.70
C GLY A 44 -11.71 -5.72 3.05
N ASN A 45 -10.70 -6.38 3.63
CA ASN A 45 -10.83 -6.99 4.97
C ASN A 45 -11.12 -5.96 6.07
N GLN A 46 -10.52 -4.78 5.99
CA GLN A 46 -10.75 -3.69 6.94
C GLN A 46 -12.20 -3.18 6.92
N ALA A 47 -12.90 -3.32 5.80
CA ALA A 47 -14.29 -2.90 5.64
C ALA A 47 -15.30 -3.93 6.18
N LEU A 48 -14.88 -5.15 6.53
CA LEU A 48 -15.74 -6.19 7.07
C LEU A 48 -16.13 -5.89 8.52
N ILE A 49 -17.37 -6.21 8.90
CA ILE A 49 -17.84 -6.14 10.31
C ILE A 49 -17.05 -7.14 11.15
N ASP A 50 -16.92 -8.37 10.64
CA ASP A 50 -16.08 -9.43 11.21
C ASP A 50 -14.89 -9.65 10.26
N PRO A 51 -13.69 -9.14 10.56
CA PRO A 51 -12.50 -9.35 9.75
C PRO A 51 -12.14 -10.84 9.64
N MET A 52 -11.54 -11.21 8.52
CA MET A 52 -11.10 -12.58 8.26
C MET A 52 -10.11 -13.08 9.33
N SER A 53 -10.27 -14.35 9.71
CA SER A 53 -9.29 -15.06 10.54
C SER A 53 -7.95 -15.24 9.79
N LEU A 54 -6.92 -15.68 10.49
CA LEU A 54 -5.62 -16.01 9.88
C LEU A 54 -5.79 -17.06 8.76
N GLU A 55 -6.56 -18.10 9.02
CA GLU A 55 -6.79 -19.20 8.10
C GLU A 55 -7.55 -18.74 6.85
N ASP A 56 -8.61 -17.94 7.01
CA ASP A 56 -9.37 -17.38 5.90
C ASP A 56 -8.47 -16.49 5.02
N LYS A 57 -7.63 -15.66 5.62
CA LYS A 57 -6.67 -14.82 4.89
C LYS A 57 -5.66 -15.64 4.10
N LEU A 58 -5.15 -16.75 4.67
CA LEU A 58 -4.23 -17.66 3.97
C LEU A 58 -4.90 -18.34 2.78
N GLU A 59 -6.16 -18.77 2.92
CA GLU A 59 -6.91 -19.37 1.81
C GLU A 59 -7.20 -18.32 0.73
N PHE A 60 -7.61 -17.13 1.14
CA PHE A 60 -7.91 -16.06 0.18
C PHE A 60 -6.65 -15.59 -0.57
N PHE A 61 -5.50 -15.53 0.09
CA PHE A 61 -4.23 -15.25 -0.57
C PHE A 61 -3.93 -16.27 -1.68
N LYS A 62 -4.09 -17.56 -1.40
CA LYS A 62 -3.93 -18.62 -2.42
C LYS A 62 -4.87 -18.45 -3.60
N LEU A 63 -6.12 -18.03 -3.33
CA LEU A 63 -7.10 -17.75 -4.37
C LEU A 63 -6.65 -16.60 -5.27
N LEU A 64 -6.18 -15.48 -4.68
CA LEU A 64 -5.70 -14.32 -5.43
C LEU A 64 -4.49 -14.68 -6.31
N VAL A 65 -3.55 -15.45 -5.79
CA VAL A 65 -2.41 -15.99 -6.56
C VAL A 65 -2.92 -16.87 -7.72
N LYS A 66 -3.90 -17.75 -7.47
CA LYS A 66 -4.49 -18.62 -8.50
C LYS A 66 -5.24 -17.85 -9.58
N ILE A 67 -5.90 -16.74 -9.23
CA ILE A 67 -6.55 -15.82 -10.19
C ILE A 67 -5.51 -15.18 -11.11
N GLY A 68 -4.29 -14.96 -10.61
CA GLY A 68 -3.18 -14.42 -11.39
C GLY A 68 -2.71 -13.03 -10.95
N PHE A 69 -3.13 -12.54 -9.78
CA PHE A 69 -2.55 -11.32 -9.21
C PHE A 69 -1.05 -11.50 -8.96
N ARG A 70 -0.27 -10.49 -9.35
CA ARG A 70 1.19 -10.44 -9.15
C ARG A 70 1.60 -9.44 -8.08
N GLU A 71 0.68 -8.60 -7.67
CA GLU A 71 0.85 -7.66 -6.58
C GLU A 71 -0.39 -7.73 -5.68
N ILE A 72 -0.17 -7.96 -4.38
CA ILE A 72 -1.25 -8.20 -3.40
C ILE A 72 -0.93 -7.44 -2.13
N GLU A 73 -1.76 -6.44 -1.78
CA GLU A 73 -1.67 -5.75 -0.51
C GLU A 73 -2.27 -6.62 0.59
N VAL A 74 -1.39 -7.22 1.39
CA VAL A 74 -1.75 -8.28 2.34
C VAL A 74 -2.18 -7.77 3.70
N GLY A 75 -1.80 -6.55 4.09
CA GLY A 75 -2.23 -6.02 5.36
C GLY A 75 -1.47 -4.82 5.87
N PHE A 76 -1.78 -4.44 7.11
CA PHE A 76 -1.10 -3.42 7.89
C PHE A 76 -0.53 -4.06 9.16
N PRO A 77 0.73 -4.54 9.14
CA PRO A 77 1.27 -5.42 10.18
C PRO A 77 1.32 -4.81 11.58
N ALA A 78 1.36 -3.47 11.67
CA ALA A 78 1.37 -2.79 12.96
C ALA A 78 -0.03 -2.52 13.54
N SER A 79 -1.11 -2.89 12.84
CA SER A 79 -2.48 -2.63 13.28
C SER A 79 -3.00 -3.68 14.27
N SER A 80 -2.59 -4.94 14.13
CA SER A 80 -3.00 -6.04 15.02
C SER A 80 -2.06 -7.24 14.95
N ASP A 81 -2.14 -8.12 15.94
CA ASP A 81 -1.38 -9.38 15.94
C ASP A 81 -1.83 -10.32 14.81
N THR A 82 -3.11 -10.31 14.43
CA THR A 82 -3.60 -11.10 13.30
C THR A 82 -2.94 -10.67 12.00
N GLU A 83 -2.85 -9.36 11.73
CA GLU A 83 -2.18 -8.83 10.55
C GLU A 83 -0.69 -9.17 10.53
N TYR A 84 -0.02 -8.99 11.66
CA TYR A 84 1.39 -9.36 11.80
C TYR A 84 1.62 -10.85 11.56
N ASN A 85 0.87 -11.72 12.24
CA ASN A 85 1.00 -13.17 12.16
C ASN A 85 0.66 -13.70 10.76
N PHE A 86 -0.28 -13.09 10.06
CA PHE A 86 -0.61 -13.44 8.69
C PHE A 86 0.58 -13.22 7.74
N ILE A 87 1.21 -12.06 7.81
CA ILE A 87 2.38 -11.74 6.98
C ILE A 87 3.55 -12.68 7.32
N ARG A 88 3.79 -12.92 8.61
CA ARG A 88 4.81 -13.90 9.03
C ARG A 88 4.51 -15.30 8.52
N ALA A 89 3.25 -15.73 8.59
CA ALA A 89 2.85 -17.05 8.09
C ALA A 89 3.06 -17.19 6.57
N LEU A 90 2.79 -16.14 5.77
CA LEU A 90 3.07 -16.16 4.33
C LEU A 90 4.55 -16.38 4.04
N ILE A 91 5.43 -15.74 4.81
CA ILE A 91 6.89 -15.81 4.62
C ILE A 91 7.43 -17.13 5.17
N GLU A 92 7.13 -17.47 6.42
CA GLU A 92 7.70 -18.63 7.13
C GLU A 92 7.22 -19.98 6.56
N ARG A 93 6.03 -19.99 5.93
CA ARG A 93 5.48 -21.20 5.25
C ARG A 93 5.77 -21.22 3.76
N ASP A 94 6.64 -20.33 3.25
CA ASP A 94 7.03 -20.24 1.83
C ASP A 94 5.81 -20.18 0.88
N MET A 95 4.83 -19.34 1.23
CA MET A 95 3.57 -19.25 0.49
C MET A 95 3.58 -18.20 -0.62
N ILE A 96 4.61 -17.36 -0.70
CA ILE A 96 4.74 -16.28 -1.67
C ILE A 96 5.49 -16.80 -2.91
N PRO A 97 4.83 -16.96 -4.07
CA PRO A 97 5.51 -17.36 -5.29
C PRO A 97 6.57 -16.32 -5.71
N ASN A 98 7.62 -16.77 -6.41
CA ASN A 98 8.71 -15.90 -6.88
C ASN A 98 8.27 -14.76 -7.81
N ASP A 99 7.13 -14.89 -8.46
CA ASP A 99 6.54 -13.91 -9.37
C ASP A 99 5.41 -13.08 -8.74
N VAL A 100 5.26 -13.16 -7.40
CA VAL A 100 4.30 -12.40 -6.62
C VAL A 100 5.03 -11.48 -5.65
N THR A 101 4.63 -10.23 -5.64
CA THR A 101 5.07 -9.21 -4.68
C THR A 101 3.97 -8.96 -3.67
N ILE A 102 4.27 -9.09 -2.39
CA ILE A 102 3.34 -8.65 -1.35
C ILE A 102 3.51 -7.16 -1.08
N GLN A 103 2.43 -6.47 -0.76
CA GLN A 103 2.44 -5.07 -0.34
C GLN A 103 1.91 -4.96 1.07
N VAL A 104 2.53 -4.10 1.87
CA VAL A 104 2.12 -3.82 3.25
C VAL A 104 2.03 -2.33 3.51
N LEU A 105 0.97 -1.92 4.22
CA LEU A 105 0.76 -0.52 4.59
C LEU A 105 1.58 -0.17 5.84
N THR A 106 2.13 1.05 5.85
CA THR A 106 2.78 1.62 7.04
C THR A 106 2.54 3.12 7.14
N GLN A 107 2.60 3.64 8.35
CA GLN A 107 2.52 5.10 8.59
C GLN A 107 3.90 5.68 8.83
N ALA A 108 4.09 6.98 8.54
CA ALA A 108 5.32 7.73 8.78
C ALA A 108 5.56 7.97 10.30
N ARG A 109 5.70 6.88 11.07
CA ARG A 109 6.02 6.86 12.51
C ARG A 109 7.05 5.76 12.76
N GLU A 110 8.12 6.10 13.46
CA GLU A 110 9.24 5.20 13.66
C GLU A 110 8.86 3.80 14.15
N HIS A 111 8.07 3.70 15.23
CA HIS A 111 7.69 2.40 15.81
C HIS A 111 6.81 1.57 14.85
N ILE A 112 5.98 2.22 14.03
CA ILE A 112 5.14 1.58 13.02
C ILE A 112 6.01 1.03 11.88
N ILE A 113 6.94 1.85 11.38
CA ILE A 113 7.87 1.46 10.32
C ILE A 113 8.75 0.29 10.78
N ARG A 114 9.32 0.35 11.99
CA ARG A 114 10.13 -0.75 12.54
C ARG A 114 9.34 -2.04 12.65
N LYS A 115 8.09 -1.97 13.15
CA LYS A 115 7.19 -3.15 13.23
C LYS A 115 6.87 -3.71 11.85
N THR A 116 6.72 -2.85 10.85
CA THR A 116 6.50 -3.28 9.47
C THR A 116 7.70 -4.06 8.93
N PHE A 117 8.93 -3.57 9.10
CA PHE A 117 10.13 -4.29 8.66
C PHE A 117 10.37 -5.59 9.43
N GLU A 118 10.04 -5.63 10.73
CA GLU A 118 10.05 -6.87 11.51
C GLU A 118 9.10 -7.92 10.89
N ALA A 119 7.91 -7.50 10.46
CA ALA A 119 6.91 -8.39 9.87
C ALA A 119 7.32 -8.90 8.48
N VAL A 120 7.96 -8.08 7.64
CA VAL A 120 8.32 -8.45 6.26
C VAL A 120 9.72 -9.05 6.12
N LYS A 121 10.47 -9.18 7.21
CA LYS A 121 11.82 -9.76 7.19
C LYS A 121 11.81 -11.13 6.53
N GLY A 122 12.67 -11.32 5.53
CA GLY A 122 12.77 -12.57 4.76
C GLY A 122 11.76 -12.70 3.62
N ALA A 123 10.96 -11.66 3.34
CA ALA A 123 10.07 -11.67 2.19
C ALA A 123 10.88 -11.70 0.88
N PRO A 124 10.52 -12.55 -0.10
CA PRO A 124 11.21 -12.59 -1.39
C PRO A 124 11.07 -11.28 -2.15
N HIS A 125 9.87 -10.67 -2.17
CA HIS A 125 9.58 -9.36 -2.75
C HIS A 125 8.48 -8.69 -1.94
N ALA A 126 8.73 -7.48 -1.43
CA ALA A 126 7.73 -6.69 -0.72
C ALA A 126 7.76 -5.21 -1.12
N VAL A 127 6.57 -4.63 -1.33
CA VAL A 127 6.36 -3.18 -1.41
C VAL A 127 6.00 -2.67 -0.02
N ILE A 128 6.72 -1.66 0.45
CA ILE A 128 6.36 -0.93 1.68
C ILE A 128 5.63 0.35 1.26
N HIS A 129 4.32 0.34 1.45
CA HIS A 129 3.44 1.44 1.11
C HIS A 129 3.37 2.42 2.29
N LEU A 130 4.12 3.51 2.18
CA LEU A 130 4.15 4.57 3.19
C LEU A 130 3.07 5.60 2.94
N TYR A 131 2.21 5.85 3.90
CA TYR A 131 1.25 6.94 3.80
C TYR A 131 1.38 7.96 4.93
N ASN A 132 0.98 9.19 4.63
CA ASN A 132 0.87 10.27 5.57
C ASN A 132 -0.34 11.15 5.22
N SER A 133 -1.20 11.44 6.20
CA SER A 133 -2.38 12.27 5.96
C SER A 133 -2.00 13.73 5.76
N THR A 134 -2.63 14.38 4.79
CA THR A 134 -2.27 15.75 4.34
C THR A 134 -3.43 16.75 4.37
N SER A 135 -4.67 16.32 4.67
CA SER A 135 -5.83 17.24 4.73
C SER A 135 -5.66 18.30 5.80
N VAL A 136 -6.40 19.39 5.67
CA VAL A 136 -6.39 20.50 6.65
C VAL A 136 -6.78 19.98 8.03
N GLU A 137 -7.87 19.22 8.11
CA GLU A 137 -8.40 18.64 9.35
C GLU A 137 -7.38 17.74 10.03
N GLN A 138 -6.72 16.88 9.28
CA GLN A 138 -5.69 15.98 9.81
C GLN A 138 -4.48 16.77 10.32
N ARG A 139 -4.03 17.77 9.57
CA ARG A 139 -2.89 18.60 9.99
C ARG A 139 -3.18 19.39 11.25
N GLU A 140 -4.34 20.07 11.31
CA GLU A 140 -4.68 21.02 12.39
C GLU A 140 -5.22 20.33 13.65
N GLN A 141 -6.07 19.30 13.48
CA GLN A 141 -6.75 18.65 14.59
C GLN A 141 -5.98 17.45 15.15
N VAL A 142 -5.39 16.63 14.26
CA VAL A 142 -4.72 15.37 14.66
C VAL A 142 -3.23 15.59 14.90
N PHE A 143 -2.52 16.08 13.89
CA PHE A 143 -1.07 16.26 14.00
C PHE A 143 -0.68 17.56 14.71
N LYS A 144 -1.53 18.57 14.68
CA LYS A 144 -1.24 19.93 15.17
C LYS A 144 0.05 20.49 14.57
N LYS A 145 0.18 20.33 13.25
CA LYS A 145 1.37 20.66 12.46
C LYS A 145 0.98 21.44 11.20
N ASP A 146 1.87 22.33 10.79
CA ASP A 146 1.77 23.03 9.52
C ASP A 146 2.16 22.13 8.32
N LYS A 147 2.07 22.66 7.11
CA LYS A 147 2.39 21.93 5.89
C LYS A 147 3.85 21.48 5.83
N GLU A 148 4.78 22.33 6.27
CA GLU A 148 6.20 22.03 6.22
C GLU A 148 6.58 20.92 7.21
N ALA A 149 6.01 20.93 8.40
CA ALA A 149 6.20 19.87 9.37
C ALA A 149 5.58 18.52 8.91
N ILE A 150 4.47 18.54 8.17
CA ILE A 150 3.88 17.32 7.56
C ILE A 150 4.74 16.80 6.40
N LYS A 151 5.27 17.67 5.54
CA LYS A 151 6.24 17.27 4.52
C LYS A 151 7.49 16.63 5.15
N LYS A 152 8.01 17.25 6.22
CA LYS A 152 9.14 16.70 6.95
C LYS A 152 8.87 15.30 7.51
N LEU A 153 7.68 15.05 8.06
CA LEU A 153 7.28 13.69 8.52
C LEU A 153 7.35 12.67 7.38
N ALA A 154 6.86 13.02 6.19
CA ALA A 154 6.91 12.13 5.03
C ALA A 154 8.37 11.86 4.60
N VAL A 155 9.20 12.90 4.52
CA VAL A 155 10.62 12.78 4.14
C VAL A 155 11.39 11.95 5.16
N ASP A 156 11.22 12.21 6.47
CA ASP A 156 11.88 11.47 7.55
C ASP A 156 11.44 9.99 7.51
N GLY A 157 10.15 9.73 7.28
CA GLY A 157 9.60 8.38 7.12
C GLY A 157 10.22 7.64 5.93
N ALA A 158 10.25 8.27 4.76
CA ALA A 158 10.84 7.70 3.56
C ALA A 158 12.35 7.40 3.73
N GLN A 159 13.10 8.30 4.39
CA GLN A 159 14.50 8.06 4.68
C GLN A 159 14.68 6.86 5.62
N MET A 160 13.82 6.73 6.62
CA MET A 160 13.86 5.59 7.55
C MET A 160 13.55 4.27 6.82
N LEU A 161 12.59 4.24 5.89
CA LEU A 161 12.33 3.06 5.07
C LEU A 161 13.59 2.61 4.33
N LYS A 162 14.29 3.54 3.69
CA LYS A 162 15.52 3.22 2.94
C LYS A 162 16.60 2.64 3.85
N ASN A 163 16.83 3.26 5.01
CA ASN A 163 17.83 2.78 5.95
C ASN A 163 17.51 1.37 6.46
N LEU A 164 16.25 1.11 6.84
CA LEU A 164 15.84 -0.19 7.34
C LEU A 164 15.81 -1.27 6.24
N ALA A 165 15.56 -0.90 4.99
CA ALA A 165 15.64 -1.83 3.86
C ALA A 165 17.08 -2.35 3.65
N ASP A 166 18.08 -1.48 3.84
CA ASP A 166 19.49 -1.86 3.73
C ASP A 166 19.94 -2.78 4.90
N GLU A 167 19.25 -2.70 6.04
CA GLU A 167 19.55 -3.47 7.26
C GLU A 167 18.73 -4.77 7.39
N THR A 168 17.65 -4.92 6.61
CA THR A 168 16.70 -6.02 6.74
C THR A 168 16.84 -7.01 5.59
N GLU A 169 16.86 -8.31 5.92
CA GLU A 169 16.86 -9.37 4.92
C GLU A 169 15.55 -9.36 4.10
N GLY A 170 15.66 -9.31 2.76
CA GLY A 170 14.53 -9.29 1.82
C GLY A 170 14.79 -8.37 0.63
N ASN A 171 13.85 -8.35 -0.30
CA ASN A 171 13.84 -7.40 -1.42
C ASN A 171 12.69 -6.41 -1.25
N PHE A 172 13.03 -5.14 -1.08
CA PHE A 172 12.05 -4.10 -0.78
C PHE A 172 11.99 -3.03 -1.87
N THR A 173 10.77 -2.68 -2.23
CA THR A 173 10.44 -1.49 -3.02
C THR A 173 9.48 -0.60 -2.22
N PHE A 174 9.27 0.62 -2.66
CA PHE A 174 8.53 1.63 -1.89
C PHE A 174 7.45 2.28 -2.75
N GLU A 175 6.31 2.51 -2.16
CA GLU A 175 5.20 3.27 -2.70
C GLU A 175 4.75 4.38 -1.72
#